data_0b262a8ce9419899e920e47efa2300c9
#
_entry.id   0b262a8ce9419899e920e47efa2300c9
#
_cell.length_a   1.000
_cell.length_b   1.000
_cell.length_c   1.000
_cell.angle_alpha   90.00
_cell.angle_beta   90.00
_cell.angle_gamma   90.00
#
_symmetry.space_group_name_H-M   'P 1'
#
loop_
_entity.id
_entity.type
_entity.pdbx_description
1 polymer ?
#
loop_
_entity_poly.entity_id
_entity_poly.type
_entity_poly.pdbx_seq_one_letter_code
_entity_poly.pdbx_strand_id
1 'polypeptide(L)'
;MKSFDLPRIAPALVLPIAIAVLASLFLTLATRSIWIDEAMLLKDIIALRNAAEFLKPLPYYDQAEPVLASLYFKAIMWLFHYNIEPLRLSVLALSCVLIAPMFAVFRRYRWGAVVFLLALIGHSFSMGLFLTELKHYFLEVSVSFLAIFALWQAEEHDNLYWPIVMAALLSVLGFSTLIVSGALLMYAFLRLAFRPWDERGKATMVLLFASALIVVAAYAYMKYLTVYQLGNYDDYYSTSALGSLGVLKEAILGAYGKALLVVSAVANVALLFTHKRGFVFTLNLFFIGILLVVIVGRIVGFYPATYPRHVVWLVPFSMTLACCAVLEFTASPSRPLKALGLVLLVLMTLQAGKACYNNLKGVNYEYVDNNALYEHIAQMPPTEFLVYPDAQPSLEYYTLLDPRLSKHQYVRVYDEITKARDPNMGRVEYQDSLAELLRQRPSRDFSVLVSHVNLDKDISGRGKALEAEISRLNCSYTSYFYVYNAQLIRVHCPLDAQL
;
A
#
# COMPACT_ATOMS: atom_id res chain seq x y z
N MET A 1 -19.16 39.82 -18.42
CA MET A 1 -19.04 39.34 -17.03
C MET A 1 -17.58 39.58 -16.59
N LYS A 2 -17.38 40.47 -15.62
CA LYS A 2 -16.05 40.72 -15.06
C LYS A 2 -15.52 39.40 -14.49
N SER A 3 -14.30 38.98 -14.89
CA SER A 3 -13.59 37.85 -14.31
C SER A 3 -13.53 38.09 -12.80
N PHE A 4 -13.99 37.12 -12.04
CA PHE A 4 -13.83 37.11 -10.59
C PHE A 4 -12.34 36.87 -10.33
N ASP A 5 -11.55 37.96 -10.32
CA ASP A 5 -10.17 37.96 -9.89
C ASP A 5 -10.15 37.81 -8.37
N LEU A 6 -10.18 36.57 -7.90
CA LEU A 6 -9.84 36.28 -6.52
C LEU A 6 -8.47 36.90 -6.21
N PRO A 7 -8.32 37.64 -5.11
CA PRO A 7 -7.09 38.36 -4.81
C PRO A 7 -5.90 37.36 -4.80
N ARG A 8 -4.73 37.81 -5.25
CA ARG A 8 -3.47 37.01 -5.31
C ARG A 8 -3.09 36.42 -3.95
N ILE A 9 -3.60 36.95 -2.86
CA ILE A 9 -3.38 36.54 -1.47
C ILE A 9 -4.11 35.22 -1.14
N ALA A 10 -5.21 34.88 -1.83
CA ALA A 10 -6.02 33.73 -1.49
C ALA A 10 -5.27 32.36 -1.53
N PRO A 11 -4.45 32.02 -2.57
CA PRO A 11 -3.69 30.78 -2.55
C PRO A 11 -2.67 30.72 -1.41
N ALA A 12 -2.02 31.84 -1.05
CA ALA A 12 -1.04 31.92 0.02
C ALA A 12 -1.64 31.69 1.41
N LEU A 13 -2.93 32.00 1.61
CA LEU A 13 -3.64 31.72 2.87
C LEU A 13 -4.18 30.29 2.92
N VAL A 14 -4.65 29.75 1.79
CA VAL A 14 -5.23 28.39 1.71
C VAL A 14 -4.16 27.32 1.82
N LEU A 15 -2.98 27.55 1.24
CA LEU A 15 -1.91 26.57 1.17
C LEU A 15 -1.42 26.08 2.57
N PRO A 16 -1.13 26.95 3.55
CA PRO A 16 -0.76 26.51 4.89
C PRO A 16 -1.86 25.69 5.58
N ILE A 17 -3.13 26.06 5.40
CA ILE A 17 -4.25 25.32 5.95
C ILE A 17 -4.34 23.92 5.35
N ALA A 18 -4.23 23.80 4.02
CA ALA A 18 -4.24 22.51 3.35
C ALA A 18 -3.06 21.62 3.79
N ILE A 19 -1.86 22.19 3.97
CA ILE A 19 -0.68 21.49 4.50
C ILE A 19 -0.94 21.02 5.94
N ALA A 20 -1.48 21.86 6.80
CA ALA A 20 -1.76 21.51 8.19
C ALA A 20 -2.81 20.37 8.29
N VAL A 21 -3.87 20.43 7.47
CA VAL A 21 -4.88 19.38 7.40
C VAL A 21 -4.26 18.07 6.91
N LEU A 22 -3.46 18.10 5.86
CA LEU A 22 -2.78 16.91 5.33
C LEU A 22 -1.82 16.31 6.36
N ALA A 23 -1.04 17.14 7.04
CA ALA A 23 -0.14 16.71 8.11
C ALA A 23 -0.92 16.04 9.26
N SER A 24 -2.04 16.63 9.69
CA SER A 24 -2.90 16.03 10.73
C SER A 24 -3.40 14.64 10.31
N LEU A 25 -3.89 14.49 9.07
CA LEU A 25 -4.36 13.20 8.55
C LEU A 25 -3.24 12.15 8.52
N PHE A 26 -2.06 12.51 8.04
CA PHE A 26 -0.94 11.58 7.97
C PHE A 26 -0.36 11.24 9.35
N LEU A 27 -0.33 12.17 10.29
CA LEU A 27 0.06 11.88 11.66
C LEU A 27 -0.88 10.87 12.32
N THR A 28 -2.20 11.00 12.12
CA THR A 28 -3.17 10.02 12.61
C THR A 28 -2.92 8.63 12.01
N LEU A 29 -2.59 8.55 10.70
CA LEU A 29 -2.26 7.28 10.06
C LEU A 29 -0.92 6.69 10.54
N ALA A 30 0.03 7.52 10.97
CA ALA A 30 1.33 7.06 11.46
C ALA A 30 1.26 6.45 12.88
N THR A 31 0.23 6.79 13.67
CA THR A 31 0.06 6.28 15.05
C THR A 31 -0.69 4.95 15.14
N ARG A 32 -1.16 4.40 14.00
CA ARG A 32 -1.89 3.13 13.98
C ARG A 32 -1.02 1.95 14.42
N SER A 33 -1.66 0.89 14.93
CA SER A 33 -1.02 -0.38 15.26
C SER A 33 -0.35 -1.03 14.05
N ILE A 34 0.65 -1.86 14.31
CA ILE A 34 1.24 -2.71 13.29
C ILE A 34 0.28 -3.85 12.94
N TRP A 35 0.08 -4.10 11.66
CA TRP A 35 -0.75 -5.20 11.21
C TRP A 35 0.09 -6.41 10.74
N ILE A 36 -0.56 -7.55 10.50
CA ILE A 36 0.14 -8.84 10.31
C ILE A 36 1.20 -8.80 9.22
N ASP A 37 0.89 -8.27 8.03
CA ASP A 37 1.83 -8.24 6.91
C ASP A 37 3.05 -7.35 7.18
N GLU A 38 2.88 -6.24 7.93
CA GLU A 38 4.00 -5.40 8.37
C GLU A 38 4.85 -6.12 9.41
N ALA A 39 4.20 -6.77 10.40
CA ALA A 39 4.90 -7.51 11.43
C ALA A 39 5.71 -8.67 10.86
N MET A 40 5.14 -9.42 9.92
CA MET A 40 5.83 -10.49 9.19
C MET A 40 7.08 -9.97 8.48
N LEU A 41 6.93 -8.89 7.69
CA LEU A 41 8.02 -8.30 6.96
C LEU A 41 9.14 -7.79 7.88
N LEU A 42 8.78 -7.02 8.92
CA LEU A 42 9.77 -6.47 9.84
C LEU A 42 10.51 -7.57 10.61
N LYS A 43 9.82 -8.65 10.98
CA LYS A 43 10.44 -9.83 11.59
C LYS A 43 11.47 -10.46 10.65
N ASP A 44 11.13 -10.65 9.39
CA ASP A 44 12.04 -11.16 8.37
C ASP A 44 13.28 -10.27 8.24
N ILE A 45 13.08 -8.95 8.13
CA ILE A 45 14.18 -7.98 8.00
C ILE A 45 15.07 -7.93 9.26
N ILE A 46 14.49 -8.08 10.46
CA ILE A 46 15.25 -8.16 11.71
C ILE A 46 16.22 -9.34 11.67
N ALA A 47 15.80 -10.46 11.12
CA ALA A 47 16.60 -11.68 11.05
C ALA A 47 17.78 -11.60 10.07
N LEU A 48 17.75 -10.70 9.08
CA LEU A 48 18.85 -10.54 8.11
C LEU A 48 20.11 -9.99 8.80
N ARG A 49 21.21 -10.72 8.70
CA ARG A 49 22.47 -10.43 9.43
C ARG A 49 23.57 -9.83 8.56
N ASN A 50 23.57 -10.13 7.26
CA ASN A 50 24.63 -9.71 6.34
C ASN A 50 24.06 -9.31 4.97
N ALA A 51 24.85 -8.59 4.18
CA ALA A 51 24.44 -8.04 2.88
C ALA A 51 23.97 -9.12 1.87
N ALA A 52 24.53 -10.33 1.93
CA ALA A 52 24.14 -11.39 1.01
C ALA A 52 22.75 -11.96 1.30
N GLU A 53 22.25 -11.85 2.53
CA GLU A 53 20.90 -12.27 2.90
C GLU A 53 19.82 -11.35 2.33
N PHE A 54 20.13 -10.04 2.17
CA PHE A 54 19.19 -9.10 1.52
C PHE A 54 18.95 -9.41 0.03
N LEU A 55 19.85 -10.17 -0.58
CA LEU A 55 19.75 -10.57 -1.98
C LEU A 55 18.95 -11.87 -2.17
N LYS A 56 18.42 -12.46 -1.12
CA LYS A 56 17.67 -13.71 -1.14
C LYS A 56 16.19 -13.45 -0.80
N PRO A 57 15.29 -14.39 -1.14
CA PRO A 57 13.93 -14.38 -0.60
C PRO A 57 13.95 -14.35 0.94
N LEU A 58 12.97 -13.69 1.53
CA LEU A 58 12.88 -13.54 2.98
C LEU A 58 12.69 -14.89 3.69
N PRO A 59 13.22 -15.05 4.95
CA PRO A 59 13.44 -16.39 5.51
C PRO A 59 12.24 -17.05 6.16
N TYR A 60 11.20 -16.31 6.65
CA TYR A 60 10.19 -16.92 7.55
C TYR A 60 8.77 -16.95 7.01
N TYR A 61 8.29 -15.86 6.40
CA TYR A 61 6.87 -15.68 6.10
C TYR A 61 6.54 -15.67 4.61
N ASP A 62 7.45 -16.13 3.77
CA ASP A 62 7.31 -16.14 2.30
C ASP A 62 6.93 -14.76 1.72
N GLN A 63 7.25 -13.69 2.47
CA GLN A 63 7.08 -12.33 2.01
C GLN A 63 8.13 -12.00 0.94
N ALA A 64 7.75 -11.22 -0.04
CA ALA A 64 8.70 -10.66 -0.99
C ALA A 64 8.84 -9.16 -0.77
N GLU A 65 10.08 -8.69 -0.72
CA GLU A 65 10.39 -7.28 -0.53
C GLU A 65 11.54 -6.86 -1.43
N PRO A 66 11.45 -5.72 -2.13
CA PRO A 66 12.57 -5.16 -2.89
C PRO A 66 13.77 -4.87 -1.98
N VAL A 67 14.98 -5.17 -2.45
CA VAL A 67 16.20 -5.05 -1.64
C VAL A 67 16.41 -3.66 -1.05
N LEU A 68 16.16 -2.61 -1.85
CA LEU A 68 16.32 -1.23 -1.38
C LEU A 68 15.31 -0.87 -0.30
N ALA A 69 14.08 -1.40 -0.37
CA ALA A 69 13.09 -1.24 0.69
C ALA A 69 13.53 -1.99 1.96
N SER A 70 13.99 -3.25 1.83
CA SER A 70 14.52 -4.02 2.97
C SER A 70 15.70 -3.33 3.65
N LEU A 71 16.65 -2.80 2.88
CA LEU A 71 17.79 -2.05 3.40
C LEU A 71 17.36 -0.77 4.10
N TYR A 72 16.40 -0.04 3.52
CA TYR A 72 15.82 1.15 4.14
C TYR A 72 15.16 0.80 5.47
N PHE A 73 14.28 -0.21 5.51
CA PHE A 73 13.65 -0.64 6.75
C PHE A 73 14.66 -1.08 7.81
N LYS A 74 15.69 -1.84 7.42
CA LYS A 74 16.76 -2.24 8.36
C LYS A 74 17.46 -1.02 8.96
N ALA A 75 17.79 -0.02 8.14
CA ALA A 75 18.47 1.19 8.58
C ALA A 75 17.59 2.02 9.54
N ILE A 76 16.31 2.25 9.22
CA ILE A 76 15.43 3.01 10.10
C ILE A 76 15.08 2.25 11.38
N MET A 77 14.92 0.92 11.34
CA MET A 77 14.74 0.10 12.54
C MET A 77 15.95 0.20 13.47
N TRP A 78 17.15 0.14 12.92
CA TRP A 78 18.38 0.35 13.70
C TRP A 78 18.43 1.76 14.34
N LEU A 79 18.04 2.79 13.57
CA LEU A 79 18.05 4.19 14.03
C LEU A 79 17.01 4.46 15.11
N PHE A 80 15.81 3.90 15.01
CA PHE A 80 14.67 4.20 15.88
C PHE A 80 14.34 3.08 16.87
N HIS A 81 15.26 2.13 17.08
CA HIS A 81 15.11 1.06 18.06
C HIS A 81 13.78 0.32 17.97
N TYR A 82 13.35 0.00 16.73
CA TYR A 82 12.11 -0.72 16.40
C TYR A 82 10.80 0.02 16.76
N ASN A 83 10.83 1.25 17.25
CA ASN A 83 9.62 1.98 17.59
C ASN A 83 8.80 2.28 16.33
N ILE A 84 7.52 1.86 16.32
CA ILE A 84 6.63 1.86 15.14
C ILE A 84 6.35 3.30 14.65
N GLU A 85 6.05 4.22 15.56
CA GLU A 85 5.68 5.58 15.20
C GLU A 85 6.81 6.34 14.46
N PRO A 86 8.06 6.41 14.97
CA PRO A 86 9.17 6.98 14.22
C PRO A 86 9.47 6.26 12.90
N LEU A 87 9.28 4.93 12.83
CA LEU A 87 9.44 4.19 11.58
C LEU A 87 8.44 4.68 10.52
N ARG A 88 7.16 4.79 10.86
CA ARG A 88 6.12 5.29 9.96
C ARG A 88 6.33 6.75 9.57
N LEU A 89 6.77 7.59 10.51
CA LEU A 89 7.10 8.99 10.23
C LEU A 89 8.28 9.11 9.27
N SER A 90 9.29 8.23 9.36
CA SER A 90 10.40 8.23 8.41
C SER A 90 9.96 7.80 7.01
N VAL A 91 9.09 6.78 6.90
CA VAL A 91 8.46 6.36 5.64
C VAL A 91 7.66 7.51 5.03
N LEU A 92 6.85 8.19 5.84
CA LEU A 92 6.09 9.37 5.40
C LEU A 92 7.01 10.50 4.93
N ALA A 93 8.09 10.79 5.67
CA ALA A 93 9.05 11.83 5.30
C ALA A 93 9.70 11.53 3.95
N LEU A 94 10.14 10.28 3.72
CA LEU A 94 10.68 9.87 2.42
C LEU A 94 9.63 9.99 1.32
N SER A 95 8.40 9.57 1.57
CA SER A 95 7.27 9.72 0.64
C SER A 95 7.05 11.19 0.26
N CYS A 96 7.06 12.10 1.24
CA CYS A 96 6.92 13.55 0.99
C CYS A 96 8.05 14.10 0.10
N VAL A 97 9.30 13.66 0.33
CA VAL A 97 10.45 14.05 -0.52
C VAL A 97 10.26 13.57 -1.95
N LEU A 98 9.80 12.33 -2.15
CA LEU A 98 9.58 11.75 -3.48
C LEU A 98 8.38 12.37 -4.21
N ILE A 99 7.38 12.86 -3.50
CA ILE A 99 6.18 13.52 -4.06
C ILE A 99 6.44 15.01 -4.34
N ALA A 100 7.36 15.66 -3.62
CA ALA A 100 7.62 17.10 -3.73
C ALA A 100 7.86 17.63 -5.17
N PRO A 101 8.51 16.90 -6.10
CA PRO A 101 8.65 17.34 -7.49
C PRO A 101 7.34 17.66 -8.21
N MET A 102 6.20 17.09 -7.75
CA MET A 102 4.89 17.38 -8.33
C MET A 102 4.46 18.85 -8.17
N PHE A 103 4.94 19.54 -7.14
CA PHE A 103 4.69 20.98 -7.03
C PHE A 103 5.29 21.78 -8.20
N ALA A 104 6.39 21.31 -8.79
CA ALA A 104 6.93 21.91 -10.00
C ALA A 104 6.02 21.70 -11.22
N VAL A 105 5.38 20.51 -11.33
CA VAL A 105 4.40 20.22 -12.39
C VAL A 105 3.22 21.19 -12.32
N PHE A 106 2.71 21.47 -11.13
CA PHE A 106 1.53 22.27 -10.91
C PHE A 106 1.78 23.78 -10.77
N ARG A 107 3.04 24.25 -10.61
CA ARG A 107 3.37 25.67 -10.40
C ARG A 107 2.91 26.58 -11.53
N ARG A 108 2.71 26.05 -12.74
CA ARG A 108 2.21 26.80 -13.91
C ARG A 108 0.77 27.27 -13.74
N TYR A 109 0.02 26.66 -12.85
CA TYR A 109 -1.35 27.04 -12.55
C TYR A 109 -1.41 27.79 -11.22
N ARG A 110 -2.11 28.92 -11.20
CA ARG A 110 -2.27 29.76 -10.01
C ARG A 110 -2.75 29.00 -8.78
N TRP A 111 -3.68 28.05 -8.97
CA TRP A 111 -4.27 27.20 -7.93
C TRP A 111 -3.70 25.77 -7.91
N GLY A 112 -2.70 25.50 -8.70
CA GLY A 112 -2.21 24.14 -8.94
C GLY A 112 -1.79 23.42 -7.66
N ALA A 113 -0.99 24.05 -6.80
CA ALA A 113 -0.59 23.48 -5.52
C ALA A 113 -1.77 23.19 -4.59
N VAL A 114 -2.77 24.09 -4.55
CA VAL A 114 -3.97 23.91 -3.71
C VAL A 114 -4.83 22.75 -4.22
N VAL A 115 -5.07 22.66 -5.53
CA VAL A 115 -5.82 21.55 -6.14
C VAL A 115 -5.11 20.22 -5.92
N PHE A 116 -3.77 20.20 -6.04
CA PHE A 116 -2.99 19.00 -5.79
C PHE A 116 -3.07 18.56 -4.33
N LEU A 117 -2.92 19.48 -3.37
CA LEU A 117 -3.08 19.16 -1.93
C LEU A 117 -4.50 18.72 -1.59
N LEU A 118 -5.51 19.34 -2.19
CA LEU A 118 -6.91 18.93 -2.04
C LEU A 118 -7.12 17.47 -2.50
N ALA A 119 -6.50 17.11 -3.63
CA ALA A 119 -6.52 15.74 -4.12
C ALA A 119 -5.81 14.77 -3.18
N LEU A 120 -4.63 15.13 -2.64
CA LEU A 120 -3.92 14.32 -1.64
C LEU A 120 -4.76 14.13 -0.38
N ILE A 121 -5.41 15.18 0.12
CA ILE A 121 -6.34 15.09 1.27
C ILE A 121 -7.48 14.12 0.94
N GLY A 122 -8.10 14.26 -0.23
CA GLY A 122 -9.21 13.40 -0.65
C GLY A 122 -8.82 11.92 -0.77
N HIS A 123 -7.58 11.63 -1.14
CA HIS A 123 -7.06 10.27 -1.26
C HIS A 123 -6.29 9.81 -0.02
N SER A 124 -6.30 10.57 1.09
CA SER A 124 -5.56 10.23 2.31
C SER A 124 -5.93 8.87 2.88
N PHE A 125 -7.17 8.43 2.75
CA PHE A 125 -7.58 7.10 3.19
C PHE A 125 -7.08 5.99 2.25
N SER A 126 -7.26 6.12 0.94
CA SER A 126 -6.88 5.07 -0.01
C SER A 126 -5.37 5.02 -0.29
N MET A 127 -4.71 6.17 -0.39
CA MET A 127 -3.30 6.29 -0.71
C MET A 127 -2.45 6.58 0.52
N GLY A 128 -2.90 7.43 1.43
CA GLY A 128 -2.16 7.85 2.62
C GLY A 128 -1.89 6.69 3.57
N LEU A 129 -2.79 5.72 3.65
CA LEU A 129 -2.59 4.49 4.40
C LEU A 129 -1.29 3.80 3.93
N PHE A 130 -1.13 3.64 2.60
CA PHE A 130 0.06 3.02 2.01
C PHE A 130 1.31 3.90 2.12
N LEU A 131 1.18 5.23 2.09
CA LEU A 131 2.31 6.15 2.29
C LEU A 131 2.88 6.14 3.72
N THR A 132 2.20 5.53 4.66
CA THR A 132 2.65 5.33 6.05
C THR A 132 2.84 3.86 6.40
N GLU A 133 2.65 2.94 5.47
CA GLU A 133 2.78 1.51 5.69
C GLU A 133 4.24 1.08 5.69
N LEU A 134 4.59 0.19 6.63
CA LEU A 134 5.93 -0.38 6.74
C LEU A 134 6.10 -1.54 5.74
N LYS A 135 5.82 -1.26 4.47
CA LYS A 135 5.96 -2.13 3.29
C LYS A 135 6.34 -1.32 2.06
N HIS A 136 6.85 -1.96 1.03
CA HIS A 136 7.30 -1.32 -0.21
C HIS A 136 6.21 -0.51 -0.95
N TYR A 137 4.94 -0.65 -0.60
CA TYR A 137 3.84 0.08 -1.27
C TYR A 137 4.01 1.60 -1.20
N PHE A 138 4.61 2.13 -0.12
CA PHE A 138 4.89 3.56 -0.04
C PHE A 138 5.86 4.02 -1.14
N LEU A 139 6.85 3.19 -1.49
CA LEU A 139 7.75 3.45 -2.61
C LEU A 139 7.00 3.40 -3.92
N GLU A 140 6.19 2.36 -4.16
CA GLU A 140 5.43 2.20 -5.39
C GLU A 140 4.50 3.38 -5.67
N VAL A 141 3.80 3.89 -4.65
CA VAL A 141 2.97 5.10 -4.75
C VAL A 141 3.82 6.33 -5.01
N SER A 142 4.86 6.54 -4.20
CA SER A 142 5.69 7.76 -4.26
C SER A 142 6.47 7.86 -5.58
N VAL A 143 7.03 6.74 -6.06
CA VAL A 143 7.78 6.74 -7.32
C VAL A 143 6.90 6.88 -8.56
N SER A 144 5.60 6.56 -8.46
CA SER A 144 4.64 6.86 -9.53
C SER A 144 4.54 8.37 -9.77
N PHE A 145 4.64 9.20 -8.73
CA PHE A 145 4.74 10.65 -8.89
C PHE A 145 6.06 11.08 -9.57
N LEU A 146 7.17 10.40 -9.27
CA LEU A 146 8.43 10.65 -9.96
C LEU A 146 8.36 10.28 -11.45
N ALA A 147 7.66 9.21 -11.80
CA ALA A 147 7.41 8.86 -13.20
C ALA A 147 6.60 9.93 -13.93
N ILE A 148 5.57 10.48 -13.28
CA ILE A 148 4.77 11.60 -13.80
C ILE A 148 5.65 12.83 -13.99
N PHE A 149 6.51 13.14 -13.01
CA PHE A 149 7.47 14.23 -13.12
C PHE A 149 8.48 14.02 -14.27
N ALA A 150 8.95 12.79 -14.47
CA ALA A 150 9.84 12.46 -15.58
C ALA A 150 9.16 12.66 -16.95
N LEU A 151 7.89 12.27 -17.08
CA LEU A 151 7.10 12.55 -18.30
C LEU A 151 6.92 14.05 -18.51
N TRP A 152 6.67 14.80 -17.44
CA TRP A 152 6.54 16.26 -17.51
C TRP A 152 7.85 16.91 -17.98
N GLN A 153 9.01 16.48 -17.45
CA GLN A 153 10.32 16.94 -17.89
C GLN A 153 10.57 16.64 -19.37
N ALA A 154 10.15 15.46 -19.83
CA ALA A 154 10.30 15.08 -21.23
C ALA A 154 9.43 15.93 -22.17
N GLU A 155 8.21 16.25 -21.77
CA GLU A 155 7.27 16.98 -22.62
C GLU A 155 7.47 18.51 -22.59
N GLU A 156 7.76 19.08 -21.41
CA GLU A 156 7.90 20.55 -21.27
C GLU A 156 9.32 21.04 -21.56
N HIS A 157 10.33 20.20 -21.36
CA HIS A 157 11.74 20.58 -21.51
C HIS A 157 12.48 19.75 -22.56
N ASP A 158 11.78 18.90 -23.32
CA ASP A 158 12.33 18.00 -24.33
C ASP A 158 13.50 17.12 -23.80
N ASN A 159 13.45 16.76 -22.52
CA ASN A 159 14.51 16.07 -21.81
C ASN A 159 14.20 14.58 -21.62
N LEU A 160 14.60 13.75 -22.60
CA LEU A 160 14.38 12.30 -22.57
C LEU A 160 15.30 11.55 -21.59
N TYR A 161 16.34 12.18 -21.06
CA TYR A 161 17.18 11.54 -20.04
C TYR A 161 16.39 11.21 -18.77
N TRP A 162 15.44 12.08 -18.37
CA TRP A 162 14.64 11.84 -17.17
C TRP A 162 13.82 10.56 -17.23
N PRO A 163 12.95 10.30 -18.23
CA PRO A 163 12.19 9.04 -18.27
C PRO A 163 13.09 7.81 -18.41
N ILE A 164 14.24 7.90 -19.12
CA ILE A 164 15.16 6.78 -19.29
C ILE A 164 15.86 6.43 -17.97
N VAL A 165 16.45 7.43 -17.29
CA VAL A 165 17.13 7.23 -16.01
C VAL A 165 16.15 6.82 -14.93
N MET A 166 14.97 7.45 -14.87
CA MET A 166 13.94 7.08 -13.91
C MET A 166 13.48 5.64 -14.13
N ALA A 167 13.31 5.17 -15.36
CA ALA A 167 12.94 3.78 -15.61
C ALA A 167 13.94 2.80 -14.98
N ALA A 168 15.24 3.04 -15.09
CA ALA A 168 16.26 2.20 -14.46
C ALA A 168 16.18 2.28 -12.92
N LEU A 169 16.05 3.48 -12.34
CA LEU A 169 15.99 3.68 -10.90
C LEU A 169 14.72 3.07 -10.30
N LEU A 170 13.56 3.30 -10.93
CA LEU A 170 12.29 2.82 -10.42
C LEU A 170 12.18 1.30 -10.47
N SER A 171 12.82 0.64 -11.43
CA SER A 171 12.76 -0.81 -11.61
C SER A 171 13.28 -1.62 -10.41
N VAL A 172 14.09 -1.02 -9.54
CA VAL A 172 14.66 -1.69 -8.35
C VAL A 172 13.97 -1.32 -7.05
N LEU A 173 12.93 -0.47 -7.08
CA LEU A 173 12.26 0.07 -5.90
C LEU A 173 10.96 -0.66 -5.52
N GLY A 174 10.32 -1.37 -6.45
CA GLY A 174 9.06 -2.07 -6.19
C GLY A 174 8.70 -3.03 -7.32
N PHE A 175 7.75 -3.92 -7.06
CA PHE A 175 7.30 -4.90 -8.06
C PHE A 175 6.45 -4.25 -9.16
N SER A 176 5.51 -3.39 -8.76
CA SER A 176 4.62 -2.68 -9.70
C SER A 176 5.36 -1.60 -10.49
N THR A 177 6.46 -1.08 -9.94
CA THR A 177 7.29 -0.07 -10.61
C THR A 177 7.97 -0.58 -11.87
N LEU A 178 8.12 -1.91 -12.03
CA LEU A 178 8.60 -2.52 -13.26
C LEU A 178 7.69 -2.21 -14.46
N ILE A 179 6.36 -2.20 -14.25
CA ILE A 179 5.38 -1.85 -15.29
C ILE A 179 5.57 -0.38 -15.69
N VAL A 180 5.71 0.51 -14.69
CA VAL A 180 5.96 1.94 -14.92
C VAL A 180 7.28 2.15 -15.65
N SER A 181 8.34 1.44 -15.24
CA SER A 181 9.67 1.50 -15.86
C SER A 181 9.62 1.06 -17.32
N GLY A 182 8.97 -0.06 -17.61
CA GLY A 182 8.78 -0.53 -18.99
C GLY A 182 8.00 0.47 -19.85
N ALA A 183 6.96 1.09 -19.29
CA ALA A 183 6.18 2.11 -19.99
C ALA A 183 6.98 3.41 -20.24
N LEU A 184 7.84 3.83 -19.28
CA LEU A 184 8.75 4.98 -19.49
C LEU A 184 9.79 4.70 -20.58
N LEU A 185 10.36 3.50 -20.61
CA LEU A 185 11.28 3.11 -21.69
C LEU A 185 10.58 3.05 -23.06
N MET A 186 9.38 2.51 -23.12
CA MET A 186 8.58 2.48 -24.34
C MET A 186 8.26 3.90 -24.83
N TYR A 187 7.84 4.78 -23.92
CA TYR A 187 7.63 6.19 -24.24
C TYR A 187 8.91 6.85 -24.81
N ALA A 188 10.04 6.68 -24.14
CA ALA A 188 11.32 7.24 -24.59
C ALA A 188 11.75 6.66 -25.94
N PHE A 189 11.61 5.36 -26.12
CA PHE A 189 11.87 4.67 -27.40
C PHE A 189 11.02 5.23 -28.54
N LEU A 190 9.71 5.36 -28.35
CA LEU A 190 8.81 5.93 -29.35
C LEU A 190 9.18 7.37 -29.71
N ARG A 191 9.49 8.20 -28.68
CA ARG A 191 9.94 9.58 -28.92
C ARG A 191 11.23 9.64 -29.72
N LEU A 192 12.19 8.74 -29.49
CA LEU A 192 13.45 8.66 -30.23
C LEU A 192 13.24 8.11 -31.64
N ALA A 193 12.39 7.08 -31.80
CA ALA A 193 12.15 6.46 -33.12
C ALA A 193 11.58 7.45 -34.15
N PHE A 194 10.87 8.48 -33.71
CA PHE A 194 10.30 9.53 -34.57
C PHE A 194 11.20 10.78 -34.69
N ARG A 195 12.43 10.76 -34.15
CA ARG A 195 13.41 11.85 -34.29
C ARG A 195 14.46 11.56 -35.34
N PRO A 196 14.97 12.60 -36.04
CA PRO A 196 16.16 12.45 -36.87
C PRO A 196 17.37 11.98 -36.05
N TRP A 197 18.20 11.13 -36.63
CA TRP A 197 19.45 10.68 -36.01
C TRP A 197 20.45 11.82 -35.98
N ASP A 198 20.80 12.31 -34.80
CA ASP A 198 21.88 13.22 -34.52
C ASP A 198 22.85 12.63 -33.47
N GLU A 199 23.92 13.34 -33.13
CA GLU A 199 24.88 12.85 -32.13
C GLU A 199 24.26 12.71 -30.71
N ARG A 200 23.26 13.55 -30.36
CA ARG A 200 22.50 13.42 -29.12
C ARG A 200 21.67 12.16 -29.11
N GLY A 201 21.18 11.75 -30.27
CA GLY A 201 20.44 10.50 -30.43
C GLY A 201 21.24 9.25 -30.08
N LYS A 202 22.53 9.19 -30.43
CA LYS A 202 23.41 8.03 -30.15
C LYS A 202 23.60 7.82 -28.64
N ALA A 203 23.97 8.86 -27.88
CA ALA A 203 24.16 8.77 -26.43
C ALA A 203 22.85 8.39 -25.73
N THR A 204 21.73 8.96 -26.14
CA THR A 204 20.41 8.67 -25.61
C THR A 204 19.99 7.21 -25.90
N MET A 205 20.29 6.69 -27.10
CA MET A 205 20.02 5.28 -27.45
C MET A 205 20.87 4.32 -26.63
N VAL A 206 22.16 4.63 -26.39
CA VAL A 206 23.02 3.81 -25.51
C VAL A 206 22.46 3.78 -24.09
N LEU A 207 22.05 4.95 -23.58
CA LEU A 207 21.45 5.05 -22.25
C LEU A 207 20.11 4.28 -22.16
N LEU A 208 19.26 4.39 -23.20
CA LEU A 208 18.00 3.64 -23.30
C LEU A 208 18.25 2.14 -23.28
N PHE A 209 19.20 1.64 -24.06
CA PHE A 209 19.56 0.24 -24.08
C PHE A 209 20.10 -0.25 -22.73
N ALA A 210 21.02 0.51 -22.11
CA ALA A 210 21.54 0.20 -20.79
C ALA A 210 20.42 0.15 -19.72
N SER A 211 19.53 1.13 -19.74
CA SER A 211 18.37 1.16 -18.83
C SER A 211 17.41 -0.01 -19.07
N ALA A 212 17.20 -0.42 -20.33
CA ALA A 212 16.38 -1.58 -20.66
C ALA A 212 17.01 -2.87 -20.10
N LEU A 213 18.33 -3.04 -20.19
CA LEU A 213 19.03 -4.17 -19.58
C LEU A 213 18.86 -4.19 -18.05
N ILE A 214 18.94 -3.03 -17.40
CA ILE A 214 18.71 -2.92 -15.95
C ILE A 214 17.27 -3.32 -15.59
N VAL A 215 16.26 -2.86 -16.35
CA VAL A 215 14.85 -3.21 -16.12
C VAL A 215 14.62 -4.71 -16.30
N VAL A 216 15.21 -5.33 -17.34
CA VAL A 216 15.11 -6.78 -17.57
C VAL A 216 15.79 -7.56 -16.42
N ALA A 217 16.98 -7.14 -16.01
CA ALA A 217 17.69 -7.75 -14.89
C ALA A 217 16.89 -7.61 -13.57
N ALA A 218 16.32 -6.42 -13.31
CA ALA A 218 15.46 -6.17 -12.16
C ALA A 218 14.21 -7.05 -12.19
N TYR A 219 13.58 -7.22 -13.34
CA TYR A 219 12.44 -8.13 -13.50
C TYR A 219 12.80 -9.58 -13.16
N ALA A 220 13.89 -10.10 -13.73
CA ALA A 220 14.35 -11.45 -13.45
C ALA A 220 14.66 -11.66 -11.97
N TYR A 221 15.28 -10.65 -11.35
CA TYR A 221 15.60 -10.66 -9.94
C TYR A 221 14.36 -10.57 -9.04
N MET A 222 13.40 -9.70 -9.34
CA MET A 222 12.14 -9.60 -8.61
C MET A 222 11.34 -10.91 -8.70
N LYS A 223 11.34 -11.55 -9.87
CA LYS A 223 10.73 -12.88 -10.04
C LYS A 223 11.40 -13.95 -9.16
N TYR A 224 12.72 -13.88 -8.99
CA TYR A 224 13.43 -14.76 -8.07
C TYR A 224 13.02 -14.50 -6.60
N LEU A 225 12.88 -13.24 -6.18
CA LEU A 225 12.45 -12.91 -4.81
C LEU A 225 11.02 -13.39 -4.50
N THR A 226 10.14 -13.45 -5.51
CA THR A 226 8.74 -13.86 -5.34
C THR A 226 8.53 -15.37 -5.48
N VAL A 227 9.58 -16.16 -5.70
CA VAL A 227 9.45 -17.59 -6.04
C VAL A 227 8.67 -18.38 -4.98
N TYR A 228 8.90 -18.12 -3.70
CA TYR A 228 8.18 -18.80 -2.62
C TYR A 228 6.74 -18.28 -2.47
N GLN A 229 6.55 -16.98 -2.59
CA GLN A 229 5.23 -16.35 -2.48
C GLN A 229 4.29 -16.83 -3.60
N LEU A 230 4.76 -16.91 -4.83
CA LEU A 230 3.95 -17.37 -5.97
C LEU A 230 3.65 -18.86 -5.92
N GLY A 231 4.60 -19.69 -5.43
CA GLY A 231 4.41 -21.15 -5.34
C GLY A 231 3.42 -21.57 -4.24
N ASN A 232 3.30 -20.79 -3.17
CA ASN A 232 2.51 -21.14 -1.98
C ASN A 232 1.13 -20.49 -1.93
N TYR A 233 0.87 -19.45 -2.72
CA TYR A 233 -0.35 -18.64 -2.66
C TYR A 233 -1.10 -18.56 -4.00
N ASP A 234 -0.99 -19.56 -4.87
CA ASP A 234 -1.66 -19.60 -6.17
C ASP A 234 -3.17 -19.36 -6.04
N ASP A 235 -3.83 -19.99 -5.06
CA ASP A 235 -5.26 -19.81 -4.79
C ASP A 235 -5.60 -18.39 -4.33
N TYR A 236 -4.70 -17.78 -3.55
CA TYR A 236 -4.87 -16.40 -3.07
C TYR A 236 -4.85 -15.39 -4.20
N TYR A 237 -4.07 -15.66 -5.26
CA TYR A 237 -3.95 -14.82 -6.44
C TYR A 237 -4.93 -15.20 -7.58
N SER A 238 -5.73 -16.25 -7.43
CA SER A 238 -6.60 -16.85 -8.47
C SER A 238 -7.98 -16.20 -8.65
N THR A 239 -8.19 -14.94 -8.21
CA THR A 239 -9.47 -14.26 -8.40
C THR A 239 -9.86 -14.09 -9.86
N SER A 240 -11.17 -14.08 -10.16
CA SER A 240 -11.67 -13.89 -11.53
C SER A 240 -11.27 -12.53 -12.12
N ALA A 241 -11.16 -12.43 -13.44
CA ALA A 241 -10.86 -11.17 -14.14
C ALA A 241 -11.88 -10.06 -13.80
N LEU A 242 -13.16 -10.41 -13.63
CA LEU A 242 -14.21 -9.47 -13.20
C LEU A 242 -14.00 -8.98 -11.77
N GLY A 243 -13.55 -9.85 -10.84
CA GLY A 243 -13.17 -9.46 -9.49
C GLY A 243 -12.04 -8.44 -9.48
N SER A 244 -11.05 -8.61 -10.36
CA SER A 244 -9.91 -7.68 -10.49
C SER A 244 -10.33 -6.30 -11.01
N LEU A 245 -11.34 -6.19 -11.88
CA LEU A 245 -11.90 -4.90 -12.27
C LEU A 245 -12.58 -4.19 -11.09
N GLY A 246 -13.19 -4.94 -10.16
CA GLY A 246 -13.69 -4.42 -8.88
C GLY A 246 -12.58 -3.82 -8.03
N VAL A 247 -11.46 -4.52 -7.89
CA VAL A 247 -10.28 -4.07 -7.14
C VAL A 247 -9.64 -2.82 -7.76
N LEU A 248 -9.46 -2.80 -9.09
CA LEU A 248 -9.00 -1.61 -9.81
C LEU A 248 -9.90 -0.41 -9.55
N LYS A 249 -11.20 -0.63 -9.59
CA LYS A 249 -12.20 0.38 -9.29
C LYS A 249 -12.05 0.91 -7.87
N GLU A 250 -11.94 0.07 -6.86
CA GLU A 250 -11.77 0.50 -5.47
C GLU A 250 -10.47 1.28 -5.24
N ALA A 251 -9.36 0.81 -5.79
CA ALA A 251 -8.07 1.47 -5.65
C ALA A 251 -8.03 2.85 -6.30
N ILE A 252 -8.54 2.97 -7.54
CA ILE A 252 -8.47 4.21 -8.30
C ILE A 252 -9.49 5.25 -7.81
N LEU A 253 -10.62 4.82 -7.25
CA LEU A 253 -11.78 5.67 -7.04
C LEU A 253 -11.99 6.20 -5.64
N GLY A 254 -11.40 5.56 -4.66
CA GLY A 254 -11.60 5.95 -3.26
C GLY A 254 -13.08 6.02 -2.84
N ALA A 255 -13.34 6.70 -1.74
CA ALA A 255 -14.62 6.71 -1.05
C ALA A 255 -15.83 7.34 -1.78
N TYR A 256 -15.60 8.20 -2.76
CA TYR A 256 -16.67 8.74 -3.61
C TYR A 256 -16.85 7.97 -4.93
N GLY A 257 -16.14 6.92 -5.02
CA GLY A 257 -16.15 5.80 -5.91
C GLY A 257 -16.78 6.05 -7.28
N LYS A 258 -18.06 5.78 -7.42
CA LYS A 258 -18.71 5.68 -8.72
C LYS A 258 -18.84 7.04 -9.45
N ALA A 259 -19.23 8.10 -8.74
CA ALA A 259 -19.43 9.41 -9.37
C ALA A 259 -18.12 10.06 -9.81
N LEU A 260 -17.11 10.06 -8.93
CA LEU A 260 -15.79 10.60 -9.25
C LEU A 260 -15.13 9.82 -10.39
N LEU A 261 -15.30 8.49 -10.45
CA LEU A 261 -14.83 7.67 -11.57
C LEU A 261 -15.43 8.11 -12.90
N VAL A 262 -16.76 8.08 -12.96
CA VAL A 262 -17.45 8.38 -14.22
C VAL A 262 -17.05 9.78 -14.70
N VAL A 263 -17.08 10.77 -13.79
CA VAL A 263 -16.74 12.15 -14.14
C VAL A 263 -15.24 12.27 -14.49
N SER A 264 -14.34 11.57 -13.79
CA SER A 264 -12.91 11.56 -14.15
C SER A 264 -12.65 10.85 -15.47
N ALA A 265 -13.34 9.73 -15.75
CA ALA A 265 -13.21 9.05 -17.04
C ALA A 265 -13.69 9.93 -18.20
N VAL A 266 -14.85 10.59 -18.05
CA VAL A 266 -15.36 11.57 -19.03
C VAL A 266 -14.37 12.72 -19.21
N ALA A 267 -13.80 13.23 -18.11
CA ALA A 267 -12.81 14.29 -18.16
C ALA A 267 -11.53 13.86 -18.87
N ASN A 268 -11.04 12.64 -18.63
CA ASN A 268 -9.86 12.09 -19.31
C ASN A 268 -10.10 11.93 -20.81
N VAL A 269 -11.27 11.44 -21.20
CA VAL A 269 -11.67 11.39 -22.62
C VAL A 269 -11.72 12.81 -23.21
N ALA A 270 -12.33 13.77 -22.51
CA ALA A 270 -12.38 15.17 -22.96
C ALA A 270 -10.97 15.78 -23.08
N LEU A 271 -10.04 15.47 -22.16
CA LEU A 271 -8.64 15.90 -22.24
C LEU A 271 -7.93 15.37 -23.49
N LEU A 272 -8.18 14.11 -23.90
CA LEU A 272 -7.62 13.55 -25.13
C LEU A 272 -8.06 14.31 -26.39
N PHE A 273 -9.31 14.78 -26.42
CA PHE A 273 -9.82 15.52 -27.56
C PHE A 273 -9.46 17.01 -27.56
N THR A 274 -9.28 17.60 -26.39
CA THR A 274 -8.94 19.03 -26.23
C THR A 274 -7.44 19.28 -26.26
N HIS A 275 -6.64 18.34 -25.75
CA HIS A 275 -5.18 18.39 -25.71
C HIS A 275 -4.60 17.33 -26.65
N LYS A 276 -4.32 17.72 -27.89
CA LYS A 276 -3.77 16.79 -28.90
C LYS A 276 -2.27 16.55 -28.78
N ARG A 277 -1.57 17.29 -27.92
CA ARG A 277 -0.10 17.22 -27.71
C ARG A 277 0.24 17.73 -26.31
N GLY A 278 1.49 17.48 -25.90
CA GLY A 278 2.06 17.96 -24.63
C GLY A 278 1.78 17.05 -23.45
N PHE A 279 2.21 17.48 -22.28
CA PHE A 279 2.25 16.66 -21.06
C PHE A 279 0.93 16.00 -20.70
N VAL A 280 -0.19 16.74 -20.71
CA VAL A 280 -1.49 16.19 -20.29
C VAL A 280 -1.99 15.08 -21.23
N PHE A 281 -1.77 15.26 -22.54
CA PHE A 281 -2.11 14.24 -23.54
C PHE A 281 -1.25 12.99 -23.37
N THR A 282 0.05 13.19 -23.24
CA THR A 282 1.03 12.10 -23.04
C THR A 282 0.75 11.33 -21.74
N LEU A 283 0.49 12.04 -20.63
CA LEU A 283 0.15 11.43 -19.36
C LEU A 283 -1.12 10.57 -19.47
N ASN A 284 -2.13 11.04 -20.20
CA ASN A 284 -3.38 10.31 -20.39
C ASN A 284 -3.17 9.03 -21.21
N LEU A 285 -2.43 9.12 -22.33
CA LEU A 285 -2.07 7.94 -23.13
C LEU A 285 -1.20 6.95 -22.34
N PHE A 286 -0.24 7.46 -21.56
CA PHE A 286 0.60 6.67 -20.68
C PHE A 286 -0.23 5.92 -19.64
N PHE A 287 -1.18 6.60 -18.99
CA PHE A 287 -2.08 5.99 -18.02
C PHE A 287 -2.98 4.91 -18.64
N ILE A 288 -3.55 5.17 -19.82
CA ILE A 288 -4.33 4.16 -20.55
C ILE A 288 -3.45 2.96 -20.89
N GLY A 289 -2.21 3.20 -21.35
CA GLY A 289 -1.27 2.13 -21.68
C GLY A 289 -0.95 1.24 -20.49
N ILE A 290 -0.64 1.81 -19.32
CA ILE A 290 -0.36 1.02 -18.12
C ILE A 290 -1.59 0.30 -17.59
N LEU A 291 -2.79 0.89 -17.68
CA LEU A 291 -4.04 0.21 -17.34
C LEU A 291 -4.26 -1.03 -18.23
N LEU A 292 -4.04 -0.89 -19.53
CA LEU A 292 -4.14 -2.02 -20.46
C LEU A 292 -3.13 -3.11 -20.11
N VAL A 293 -1.88 -2.76 -19.80
CA VAL A 293 -0.86 -3.73 -19.36
C VAL A 293 -1.29 -4.45 -18.09
N VAL A 294 -1.85 -3.76 -17.11
CA VAL A 294 -2.35 -4.35 -15.85
C VAL A 294 -3.53 -5.30 -16.15
N ILE A 295 -4.50 -4.88 -16.97
CA ILE A 295 -5.67 -5.71 -17.33
C ILE A 295 -5.23 -6.96 -18.10
N VAL A 296 -4.40 -6.79 -19.14
CA VAL A 296 -3.87 -7.93 -19.91
C VAL A 296 -2.99 -8.81 -19.04
N GLY A 297 -2.09 -8.21 -18.24
CA GLY A 297 -1.23 -8.94 -17.31
C GLY A 297 -2.04 -9.79 -16.33
N ARG A 298 -3.19 -9.29 -15.88
CA ARG A 298 -4.11 -10.06 -15.05
C ARG A 298 -4.77 -11.22 -15.81
N ILE A 299 -5.24 -10.99 -17.03
CA ILE A 299 -5.89 -12.02 -17.85
C ILE A 299 -4.93 -13.18 -18.14
N VAL A 300 -3.66 -12.88 -18.39
CA VAL A 300 -2.63 -13.91 -18.71
C VAL A 300 -1.91 -14.45 -17.45
N GLY A 301 -2.34 -14.03 -16.23
CA GLY A 301 -1.75 -14.50 -14.98
C GLY A 301 -0.37 -13.92 -14.65
N PHE A 302 0.05 -12.85 -15.33
CA PHE A 302 1.35 -12.20 -15.13
C PHE A 302 1.36 -11.22 -13.94
N TYR A 303 0.22 -10.59 -13.64
CA TYR A 303 0.13 -9.56 -12.61
C TYR A 303 -1.02 -9.82 -11.61
N PRO A 304 -0.74 -9.92 -10.30
CA PRO A 304 -1.74 -10.27 -9.30
C PRO A 304 -2.57 -9.05 -8.87
N ALA A 305 -3.44 -8.50 -9.72
CA ALA A 305 -4.34 -7.39 -9.36
C ALA A 305 -5.54 -7.87 -8.51
N THR A 306 -5.29 -8.48 -7.35
CA THR A 306 -6.31 -9.12 -6.51
C THR A 306 -6.77 -8.25 -5.34
N TYR A 307 -5.93 -7.33 -4.87
CA TYR A 307 -6.22 -6.44 -3.75
C TYR A 307 -5.91 -4.98 -4.10
N PRO A 308 -6.58 -4.00 -3.46
CA PRO A 308 -6.32 -2.57 -3.68
C PRO A 308 -4.85 -2.19 -3.55
N ARG A 309 -4.11 -2.81 -2.64
CA ARG A 309 -2.67 -2.60 -2.42
C ARG A 309 -1.81 -2.90 -3.66
N HIS A 310 -2.20 -3.89 -4.48
CA HIS A 310 -1.45 -4.26 -5.69
C HIS A 310 -1.57 -3.24 -6.83
N VAL A 311 -2.54 -2.35 -6.76
CA VAL A 311 -2.86 -1.37 -7.82
C VAL A 311 -2.89 0.07 -7.32
N VAL A 312 -2.58 0.31 -6.03
CA VAL A 312 -2.60 1.66 -5.43
C VAL A 312 -1.64 2.63 -6.11
N TRP A 313 -0.56 2.13 -6.71
CA TRP A 313 0.40 2.91 -7.48
C TRP A 313 -0.19 3.56 -8.75
N LEU A 314 -1.38 3.15 -9.19
CA LEU A 314 -2.13 3.80 -10.27
C LEU A 314 -2.84 5.09 -9.83
N VAL A 315 -3.09 5.24 -8.52
CA VAL A 315 -3.81 6.40 -7.96
C VAL A 315 -3.09 7.72 -8.28
N PRO A 316 -1.76 7.87 -8.17
CA PRO A 316 -1.06 9.08 -8.56
C PRO A 316 -1.35 9.56 -9.98
N PHE A 317 -1.42 8.64 -10.96
CA PHE A 317 -1.71 8.97 -12.36
C PHE A 317 -3.14 9.48 -12.52
N SER A 318 -4.14 8.75 -12.01
CA SER A 318 -5.55 9.15 -12.09
C SER A 318 -5.80 10.46 -11.35
N MET A 319 -5.20 10.64 -10.17
CA MET A 319 -5.29 11.86 -9.37
C MET A 319 -4.68 13.06 -10.09
N THR A 320 -3.48 12.88 -10.68
CA THR A 320 -2.82 13.96 -11.45
C THR A 320 -3.64 14.37 -12.67
N LEU A 321 -4.21 13.41 -13.39
CA LEU A 321 -5.11 13.70 -14.51
C LEU A 321 -6.38 14.44 -14.07
N ALA A 322 -6.96 14.06 -12.92
CA ALA A 322 -8.10 14.77 -12.35
C ALA A 322 -7.73 16.23 -11.98
N CYS A 323 -6.54 16.44 -11.36
CA CYS A 323 -6.03 17.78 -11.09
C CYS A 323 -5.86 18.61 -12.38
N CYS A 324 -5.25 18.02 -13.41
CA CYS A 324 -5.10 18.68 -14.71
C CYS A 324 -6.45 19.03 -15.32
N ALA A 325 -7.42 18.11 -15.27
CA ALA A 325 -8.77 18.35 -15.78
C ALA A 325 -9.47 19.51 -15.05
N VAL A 326 -9.39 19.55 -13.72
CA VAL A 326 -9.92 20.66 -12.92
C VAL A 326 -9.30 21.99 -13.36
N LEU A 327 -7.96 22.04 -13.45
CA LEU A 327 -7.23 23.27 -13.73
C LEU A 327 -7.44 23.77 -15.17
N GLU A 328 -7.41 22.88 -16.16
CA GLU A 328 -7.61 23.22 -17.56
C GLU A 328 -9.07 23.56 -17.88
N PHE A 329 -10.01 22.77 -17.37
CA PHE A 329 -11.41 22.95 -17.71
C PHE A 329 -12.06 24.12 -16.99
N THR A 330 -11.70 24.41 -15.74
CA THR A 330 -12.21 25.62 -15.05
C THR A 330 -11.74 26.90 -15.72
N ALA A 331 -10.56 26.90 -16.38
CA ALA A 331 -10.03 28.00 -17.16
C ALA A 331 -10.60 28.05 -18.61
N SER A 332 -11.26 26.99 -19.07
CA SER A 332 -11.74 26.87 -20.45
C SER A 332 -12.83 27.91 -20.80
N PRO A 333 -12.83 28.51 -22.00
CA PRO A 333 -13.91 29.33 -22.49
C PRO A 333 -15.17 28.51 -22.82
N SER A 334 -15.04 27.20 -23.04
CA SER A 334 -16.14 26.28 -23.33
C SER A 334 -17.00 26.05 -22.09
N ARG A 335 -18.29 26.43 -22.14
CA ARG A 335 -19.23 26.24 -21.02
C ARG A 335 -19.33 24.77 -20.55
N PRO A 336 -19.45 23.75 -21.43
CA PRO A 336 -19.51 22.35 -21.02
C PRO A 336 -18.24 21.90 -20.31
N LEU A 337 -17.07 22.24 -20.83
CA LEU A 337 -15.79 21.87 -20.18
C LEU A 337 -15.64 22.58 -18.84
N LYS A 338 -16.00 23.86 -18.75
CA LYS A 338 -16.00 24.61 -17.49
C LYS A 338 -16.93 23.98 -16.46
N ALA A 339 -18.11 23.57 -16.84
CA ALA A 339 -19.05 22.86 -15.97
C ALA A 339 -18.45 21.53 -15.49
N LEU A 340 -17.83 20.74 -16.39
CA LEU A 340 -17.17 19.49 -16.06
C LEU A 340 -16.04 19.70 -15.06
N GLY A 341 -15.18 20.72 -15.26
CA GLY A 341 -14.11 21.07 -14.33
C GLY A 341 -14.63 21.48 -12.95
N LEU A 342 -15.73 22.25 -12.89
CA LEU A 342 -16.37 22.63 -11.62
C LEU A 342 -16.99 21.44 -10.90
N VAL A 343 -17.62 20.51 -11.61
CA VAL A 343 -18.18 19.28 -11.03
C VAL A 343 -17.06 18.44 -10.42
N LEU A 344 -15.94 18.27 -11.13
CA LEU A 344 -14.76 17.57 -10.61
C LEU A 344 -14.21 18.25 -9.34
N LEU A 345 -14.07 19.58 -9.36
CA LEU A 345 -13.59 20.33 -8.20
C LEU A 345 -14.50 20.14 -6.99
N VAL A 346 -15.83 20.19 -7.19
CA VAL A 346 -16.82 19.95 -6.13
C VAL A 346 -16.67 18.53 -5.58
N LEU A 347 -16.59 17.50 -6.43
CA LEU A 347 -16.43 16.12 -6.00
C LEU A 347 -15.11 15.91 -5.23
N MET A 348 -14.00 16.49 -5.70
CA MET A 348 -12.72 16.44 -4.98
C MET A 348 -12.81 17.15 -3.62
N THR A 349 -13.50 18.29 -3.54
CA THR A 349 -13.71 19.02 -2.29
C THR A 349 -14.57 18.21 -1.31
N LEU A 350 -15.63 17.58 -1.78
CA LEU A 350 -16.47 16.70 -0.97
C LEU A 350 -15.69 15.48 -0.45
N GLN A 351 -14.83 14.92 -1.29
CA GLN A 351 -13.97 13.80 -0.89
C GLN A 351 -12.96 14.23 0.18
N ALA A 352 -12.32 15.37 0.01
CA ALA A 352 -11.42 15.93 1.01
C ALA A 352 -12.17 16.26 2.31
N GLY A 353 -13.35 16.86 2.22
CA GLY A 353 -14.21 17.14 3.37
C GLY A 353 -14.62 15.88 4.14
N LYS A 354 -14.91 14.77 3.44
CA LYS A 354 -15.19 13.49 4.08
C LYS A 354 -13.95 12.91 4.78
N ALA A 355 -12.78 13.01 4.17
CA ALA A 355 -11.54 12.57 4.80
C ALA A 355 -11.29 13.33 6.10
N CYS A 356 -11.43 14.66 6.08
CA CYS A 356 -11.32 15.50 7.28
C CYS A 356 -12.37 15.13 8.34
N TYR A 357 -13.62 14.95 7.94
CA TYR A 357 -14.71 14.57 8.84
C TYR A 357 -14.46 13.22 9.53
N ASN A 358 -14.00 12.21 8.78
CA ASN A 358 -13.66 10.91 9.31
C ASN A 358 -12.51 11.00 10.32
N ASN A 359 -11.49 11.80 10.01
CA ASN A 359 -10.37 12.04 10.93
C ASN A 359 -10.84 12.70 12.23
N LEU A 360 -11.69 13.74 12.14
CA LEU A 360 -12.25 14.42 13.32
C LEU A 360 -13.13 13.51 14.17
N LYS A 361 -13.82 12.55 13.55
CA LYS A 361 -14.63 11.55 14.28
C LYS A 361 -13.80 10.43 14.88
N GLY A 362 -12.51 10.41 14.70
CA GLY A 362 -11.66 9.31 15.15
C GLY A 362 -12.03 7.98 14.49
N VAL A 363 -12.46 8.02 13.21
CA VAL A 363 -12.70 6.78 12.47
C VAL A 363 -11.41 5.97 12.49
N ASN A 364 -11.50 4.78 13.07
CA ASN A 364 -10.36 3.91 13.19
C ASN A 364 -9.92 3.42 11.79
N TYR A 365 -8.70 3.77 11.40
CA TYR A 365 -8.05 3.32 10.17
C TYR A 365 -7.18 2.08 10.40
N GLU A 366 -7.24 1.51 11.60
CA GLU A 366 -6.48 0.32 11.95
C GLU A 366 -7.10 -0.93 11.32
N TYR A 367 -6.24 -1.83 10.87
CA TYR A 367 -6.65 -3.19 10.52
C TYR A 367 -6.89 -4.03 11.77
N VAL A 368 -6.19 -3.68 12.86
CA VAL A 368 -6.21 -4.36 14.16
C VAL A 368 -5.66 -3.40 15.23
N ASP A 369 -6.23 -3.42 16.42
CA ASP A 369 -5.71 -2.63 17.55
C ASP A 369 -4.76 -3.47 18.44
N ASN A 370 -3.61 -3.79 17.88
CA ASN A 370 -2.56 -4.52 18.60
C ASN A 370 -1.93 -3.68 19.73
N ASN A 371 -1.90 -2.35 19.61
CA ASN A 371 -1.35 -1.50 20.67
C ASN A 371 -2.11 -1.69 21.98
N ALA A 372 -3.44 -1.58 21.94
CA ALA A 372 -4.27 -1.79 23.13
C ALA A 372 -4.23 -3.23 23.63
N LEU A 373 -4.19 -4.23 22.72
CA LEU A 373 -4.07 -5.63 23.10
C LEU A 373 -2.81 -5.93 23.89
N TYR A 374 -1.64 -5.57 23.34
CA TYR A 374 -0.36 -5.88 23.98
C TYR A 374 -0.09 -5.01 25.22
N GLU A 375 -0.58 -3.77 25.28
CA GLU A 375 -0.53 -2.98 26.52
C GLU A 375 -1.36 -3.63 27.64
N HIS A 376 -2.55 -4.18 27.31
CA HIS A 376 -3.35 -4.91 28.29
C HIS A 376 -2.61 -6.19 28.78
N ILE A 377 -2.03 -6.99 27.88
CA ILE A 377 -1.25 -8.17 28.24
C ILE A 377 -0.06 -7.79 29.12
N ALA A 378 0.64 -6.70 28.81
CA ALA A 378 1.79 -6.21 29.58
C ALA A 378 1.43 -5.87 31.04
N GLN A 379 0.17 -5.52 31.32
CA GLN A 379 -0.34 -5.23 32.67
C GLN A 379 -0.83 -6.47 33.42
N MET A 380 -1.10 -7.59 32.73
CA MET A 380 -1.58 -8.81 33.37
C MET A 380 -0.50 -9.45 34.25
N PRO A 381 -0.86 -10.26 35.28
CA PRO A 381 0.08 -11.13 35.97
C PRO A 381 0.68 -12.15 35.00
N PRO A 382 1.84 -12.78 35.34
CA PRO A 382 2.42 -13.84 34.53
C PRO A 382 1.36 -14.89 34.16
N THR A 383 1.13 -15.08 32.88
CA THR A 383 0.05 -15.92 32.34
C THR A 383 0.62 -16.72 31.17
N GLU A 384 0.12 -17.93 30.99
CA GLU A 384 0.37 -18.71 29.79
C GLU A 384 -0.71 -18.41 28.74
N PHE A 385 -0.28 -18.11 27.53
CA PHE A 385 -1.16 -17.89 26.37
C PHE A 385 -0.91 -18.94 25.30
N LEU A 386 -1.97 -19.52 24.78
CA LEU A 386 -1.95 -20.20 23.50
C LEU A 386 -2.07 -19.12 22.41
N VAL A 387 -1.09 -19.04 21.54
CA VAL A 387 -1.01 -17.96 20.53
C VAL A 387 -1.50 -18.49 19.19
N TYR A 388 -2.63 -17.95 18.74
CA TYR A 388 -3.18 -18.29 17.43
C TYR A 388 -2.25 -17.80 16.30
N PRO A 389 -2.11 -18.52 15.17
CA PRO A 389 -1.10 -18.24 14.15
C PRO A 389 -1.03 -16.79 13.68
N ASP A 390 -2.20 -16.15 13.47
CA ASP A 390 -2.26 -14.77 12.99
C ASP A 390 -1.79 -13.73 14.02
N ALA A 391 -1.77 -14.07 15.32
CA ALA A 391 -1.26 -13.20 16.37
C ALA A 391 0.27 -13.26 16.52
N GLN A 392 0.90 -14.34 16.05
CA GLN A 392 2.30 -14.60 16.32
C GLN A 392 3.27 -13.53 15.76
N PRO A 393 3.17 -13.07 14.48
CA PRO A 393 4.12 -12.09 13.96
C PRO A 393 4.09 -10.77 14.75
N SER A 394 2.89 -10.31 15.10
CA SER A 394 2.72 -9.10 15.90
C SER A 394 3.23 -9.30 17.33
N LEU A 395 2.93 -10.43 17.98
CA LEU A 395 3.44 -10.75 19.31
C LEU A 395 4.97 -10.73 19.34
N GLU A 396 5.62 -11.40 18.41
CA GLU A 396 7.08 -11.42 18.34
C GLU A 396 7.68 -10.03 18.20
N TYR A 397 7.04 -9.17 17.39
CA TYR A 397 7.47 -7.79 17.22
C TYR A 397 7.27 -6.96 18.49
N TYR A 398 6.06 -7.01 19.09
CA TYR A 398 5.76 -6.27 20.32
C TYR A 398 6.59 -6.72 21.52
N THR A 399 6.98 -8.00 21.60
CA THR A 399 7.90 -8.50 22.65
C THR A 399 9.29 -7.87 22.53
N LEU A 400 9.72 -7.48 21.32
CA LEU A 400 10.98 -6.72 21.16
C LEU A 400 10.85 -5.27 21.64
N LEU A 401 9.65 -4.68 21.54
CA LEU A 401 9.39 -3.31 21.96
C LEU A 401 9.16 -3.19 23.46
N ASP A 402 8.44 -4.13 24.06
CA ASP A 402 8.05 -4.09 25.45
C ASP A 402 8.52 -5.33 26.23
N PRO A 403 9.61 -5.20 27.02
CA PRO A 403 10.12 -6.30 27.83
C PRO A 403 9.12 -6.84 28.85
N ARG A 404 8.06 -6.08 29.23
CA ARG A 404 7.02 -6.53 30.15
C ARG A 404 6.25 -7.74 29.60
N LEU A 405 6.20 -7.90 28.27
CA LEU A 405 5.57 -9.04 27.62
C LEU A 405 6.34 -10.34 27.83
N SER A 406 7.66 -10.29 28.02
CA SER A 406 8.50 -11.50 28.21
C SER A 406 8.28 -12.23 29.54
N LYS A 407 7.51 -11.68 30.49
CA LYS A 407 7.12 -12.37 31.73
C LYS A 407 6.07 -13.47 31.51
N HIS A 408 5.39 -13.45 30.35
CA HIS A 408 4.37 -14.44 30.00
C HIS A 408 4.97 -15.61 29.23
N GLN A 409 4.32 -16.76 29.34
CA GLN A 409 4.66 -17.93 28.54
C GLN A 409 3.76 -17.95 27.30
N TYR A 410 4.34 -18.08 26.12
CA TYR A 410 3.62 -18.13 24.86
C TYR A 410 3.82 -19.48 24.19
N VAL A 411 2.72 -20.21 24.00
CA VAL A 411 2.72 -21.50 23.31
C VAL A 411 2.06 -21.32 21.96
N ARG A 412 2.81 -21.55 20.90
CA ARG A 412 2.35 -21.39 19.53
C ARG A 412 1.42 -22.52 19.15
N VAL A 413 0.22 -22.18 18.74
CA VAL A 413 -0.80 -23.11 18.29
C VAL A 413 -0.71 -23.24 16.77
N TYR A 414 -0.93 -24.44 16.30
CA TYR A 414 -1.01 -24.77 14.91
C TYR A 414 -2.45 -25.11 14.53
N ASP A 415 -2.97 -24.57 13.44
CA ASP A 415 -4.24 -25.02 12.90
C ASP A 415 -4.03 -25.81 11.60
N GLU A 416 -4.82 -26.88 11.41
CA GLU A 416 -4.71 -27.75 10.23
C GLU A 416 -5.05 -27.02 8.92
N ILE A 417 -5.86 -25.93 9.00
CA ILE A 417 -6.21 -25.12 7.83
C ILE A 417 -5.02 -24.30 7.38
N THR A 418 -4.30 -23.73 8.32
CA THR A 418 -3.06 -22.97 8.05
C THR A 418 -1.99 -23.91 7.49
N LYS A 419 -1.86 -25.13 8.00
CA LYS A 419 -0.95 -26.19 7.50
C LYS A 419 -1.24 -26.57 6.05
N ALA A 420 -2.51 -26.74 5.72
CA ALA A 420 -2.90 -27.11 4.38
C ALA A 420 -2.64 -26.00 3.34
N ARG A 421 -2.60 -24.74 3.79
CA ARG A 421 -2.38 -23.57 2.93
C ARG A 421 -0.92 -23.18 2.75
N ASP A 422 -0.06 -23.55 3.70
CA ASP A 422 1.36 -23.17 3.68
C ASP A 422 2.26 -24.39 3.93
N PRO A 423 2.66 -25.10 2.87
CA PRO A 423 3.58 -26.23 2.99
C PRO A 423 4.98 -25.85 3.50
N ASN A 424 5.34 -24.56 3.54
CA ASN A 424 6.60 -24.05 4.09
C ASN A 424 6.51 -23.62 5.56
N MET A 425 5.39 -23.82 6.22
CA MET A 425 5.26 -23.58 7.67
C MET A 425 6.27 -24.32 8.53
N GLY A 426 6.97 -25.30 8.01
CA GLY A 426 8.11 -25.93 8.68
C GLY A 426 9.29 -25.00 8.99
N ARG A 427 9.29 -23.76 8.48
CA ARG A 427 10.28 -22.73 8.84
C ARG A 427 9.91 -21.97 10.10
N VAL A 428 8.63 -21.94 10.48
CA VAL A 428 8.16 -21.37 11.74
C VAL A 428 7.90 -22.53 12.69
N GLU A 429 8.59 -22.58 13.83
CA GLU A 429 8.41 -23.64 14.83
C GLU A 429 7.02 -23.54 15.48
N TYR A 430 6.02 -24.18 14.88
CA TYR A 430 4.74 -24.47 15.51
C TYR A 430 4.85 -25.78 16.26
N GLN A 431 4.35 -25.83 17.49
CA GLN A 431 4.56 -27.02 18.30
C GLN A 431 3.49 -28.07 18.06
N ASP A 432 2.19 -27.74 18.17
CA ASP A 432 1.13 -28.74 18.08
C ASP A 432 -0.21 -28.10 17.67
N SER A 433 -1.16 -28.86 17.15
CA SER A 433 -2.53 -28.40 16.97
C SER A 433 -3.20 -28.04 18.29
N LEU A 434 -4.21 -27.15 18.27
CA LEU A 434 -4.97 -26.83 19.47
C LEU A 434 -5.50 -28.10 20.16
N ALA A 435 -5.98 -29.08 19.42
CA ALA A 435 -6.45 -30.36 19.93
C ALA A 435 -5.34 -31.14 20.66
N GLU A 436 -4.14 -31.17 20.11
CA GLU A 436 -3.00 -31.90 20.66
C GLU A 436 -2.46 -31.24 21.92
N LEU A 437 -2.35 -29.92 21.92
CA LEU A 437 -1.99 -29.13 23.11
C LEU A 437 -2.98 -29.30 24.24
N LEU A 438 -4.30 -29.37 23.93
CA LEU A 438 -5.35 -29.59 24.92
C LEU A 438 -5.29 -31.00 25.54
N ARG A 439 -4.91 -32.04 24.76
CA ARG A 439 -4.70 -33.41 25.27
C ARG A 439 -3.54 -33.50 26.23
N GLN A 440 -2.48 -32.78 26.03
CA GLN A 440 -1.24 -32.85 26.81
C GLN A 440 -1.33 -32.09 28.14
N ARG A 441 -2.39 -31.30 28.38
CA ARG A 441 -2.48 -30.37 29.51
C ARG A 441 -3.45 -30.84 30.61
N PRO A 442 -3.01 -30.72 31.86
CA PRO A 442 -3.88 -31.08 33.01
C PRO A 442 -4.99 -30.03 33.24
N SER A 443 -4.76 -28.77 32.88
CA SER A 443 -5.75 -27.70 32.98
C SER A 443 -6.67 -27.72 31.78
N ARG A 444 -7.96 -27.51 32.04
CA ARG A 444 -9.00 -27.41 31.00
C ARG A 444 -9.43 -25.98 30.71
N ASP A 445 -8.77 -25.02 31.35
CA ASP A 445 -8.95 -23.60 31.13
C ASP A 445 -7.67 -23.01 30.51
N PHE A 446 -7.83 -22.35 29.34
CA PHE A 446 -6.73 -21.79 28.59
C PHE A 446 -7.04 -20.35 28.20
N SER A 447 -6.02 -19.49 28.26
CA SER A 447 -6.07 -18.17 27.64
C SER A 447 -5.53 -18.27 26.22
N VAL A 448 -6.34 -17.86 25.22
CA VAL A 448 -5.95 -17.85 23.82
C VAL A 448 -5.82 -16.41 23.34
N LEU A 449 -4.68 -16.08 22.76
CA LEU A 449 -4.38 -14.80 22.13
C LEU A 449 -4.74 -14.89 20.65
N VAL A 450 -5.69 -14.07 20.23
CA VAL A 450 -6.19 -13.98 18.86
C VAL A 450 -6.00 -12.55 18.36
N SER A 451 -5.40 -12.38 17.20
CA SER A 451 -5.22 -11.08 16.54
C SER A 451 -5.48 -11.25 15.04
N HIS A 452 -5.89 -10.18 14.38
CA HIS A 452 -6.28 -10.15 12.97
C HIS A 452 -7.52 -10.99 12.61
N VAL A 453 -8.23 -11.47 13.62
CA VAL A 453 -9.44 -12.27 13.50
C VAL A 453 -10.50 -11.66 14.40
N ASN A 454 -11.69 -11.44 13.87
CA ASN A 454 -12.86 -11.04 14.62
C ASN A 454 -13.82 -12.21 14.66
N LEU A 455 -13.97 -12.87 15.83
CA LEU A 455 -14.86 -14.02 15.96
C LEU A 455 -16.33 -13.63 15.71
N ASP A 456 -16.73 -12.41 16.08
CA ASP A 456 -18.13 -11.95 15.93
C ASP A 456 -18.47 -11.43 14.52
N LYS A 457 -17.46 -10.97 13.76
CA LYS A 457 -17.64 -10.32 12.44
C LYS A 457 -16.65 -10.84 11.41
N ASP A 458 -16.42 -12.13 11.39
CA ASP A 458 -15.38 -12.72 10.59
C ASP A 458 -15.66 -12.62 9.08
N ILE A 459 -14.91 -11.71 8.42
CA ILE A 459 -14.90 -11.56 6.97
C ILE A 459 -13.94 -12.57 6.32
N SER A 460 -12.95 -13.06 7.08
CA SER A 460 -11.87 -13.93 6.55
C SER A 460 -12.19 -15.42 6.60
N GLY A 461 -13.20 -15.84 7.36
CA GLY A 461 -13.52 -17.25 7.65
C GLY A 461 -12.62 -17.92 8.68
N ARG A 462 -11.57 -17.24 9.17
CA ARG A 462 -10.58 -17.79 10.12
C ARG A 462 -11.12 -17.86 11.55
N GLY A 463 -11.90 -16.85 11.97
CA GLY A 463 -12.60 -16.87 13.26
C GLY A 463 -13.58 -17.99 13.34
N LYS A 464 -14.36 -18.22 12.28
CA LYS A 464 -15.28 -19.38 12.19
C LYS A 464 -14.54 -20.71 12.23
N ALA A 465 -13.34 -20.79 11.66
CA ALA A 465 -12.52 -21.99 11.74
C ALA A 465 -12.07 -22.26 13.18
N LEU A 466 -11.63 -21.24 13.92
CA LEU A 466 -11.28 -21.36 15.33
C LEU A 466 -12.50 -21.74 16.18
N GLU A 467 -13.67 -21.11 15.96
CA GLU A 467 -14.93 -21.48 16.64
C GLU A 467 -15.33 -22.93 16.35
N ALA A 468 -15.24 -23.35 15.08
CA ALA A 468 -15.57 -24.72 14.69
C ALA A 468 -14.62 -25.73 15.34
N GLU A 469 -13.32 -25.41 15.48
CA GLU A 469 -12.33 -26.24 16.13
C GLU A 469 -12.62 -26.36 17.64
N ILE A 470 -12.89 -25.25 18.33
CA ILE A 470 -13.27 -25.22 19.74
C ILE A 470 -14.54 -26.04 19.96
N SER A 471 -15.56 -25.88 19.10
CA SER A 471 -16.83 -26.61 19.18
C SER A 471 -16.65 -28.11 18.90
N ARG A 472 -15.80 -28.49 17.94
CA ARG A 472 -15.47 -29.91 17.64
C ARG A 472 -14.85 -30.62 18.84
N LEU A 473 -14.12 -29.87 19.67
CA LEU A 473 -13.51 -30.37 20.90
C LEU A 473 -14.48 -30.37 22.10
N ASN A 474 -15.75 -30.09 21.89
CA ASN A 474 -16.76 -29.90 22.94
C ASN A 474 -16.34 -28.84 23.99
N CYS A 475 -15.50 -27.89 23.62
CA CYS A 475 -15.12 -26.77 24.45
C CYS A 475 -16.04 -25.58 24.25
N SER A 476 -16.12 -24.70 25.24
CA SER A 476 -16.73 -23.37 25.15
C SER A 476 -15.68 -22.28 25.28
N TYR A 477 -16.02 -21.09 24.84
CA TYR A 477 -15.12 -19.94 25.04
C TYR A 477 -15.88 -18.71 25.51
N THR A 478 -15.15 -17.81 26.19
CA THR A 478 -15.61 -16.47 26.56
C THR A 478 -14.53 -15.46 26.25
N SER A 479 -14.90 -14.37 25.55
CA SER A 479 -14.00 -13.25 25.36
C SER A 479 -13.96 -12.43 26.66
N TYR A 480 -12.77 -12.21 27.22
CA TYR A 480 -12.60 -11.40 28.43
C TYR A 480 -11.84 -10.09 28.18
N PHE A 481 -11.26 -9.94 27.02
CA PHE A 481 -10.73 -8.68 26.52
C PHE A 481 -10.91 -8.62 25.01
N TYR A 482 -11.45 -7.50 24.52
CA TYR A 482 -11.74 -7.30 23.10
C TYR A 482 -11.35 -5.88 22.67
N VAL A 483 -10.64 -5.79 21.58
CA VAL A 483 -10.37 -4.57 20.83
C VAL A 483 -10.59 -4.83 19.34
N TYR A 484 -10.47 -3.82 18.50
CA TYR A 484 -10.74 -3.97 17.08
C TYR A 484 -9.86 -5.07 16.44
N ASN A 485 -10.48 -6.13 15.94
CA ASN A 485 -9.88 -7.32 15.33
C ASN A 485 -8.79 -8.01 16.17
N ALA A 486 -8.83 -7.88 17.50
CA ALA A 486 -7.94 -8.58 18.39
C ALA A 486 -8.63 -8.84 19.74
N GLN A 487 -8.36 -10.00 20.35
CA GLN A 487 -9.02 -10.39 21.58
C GLN A 487 -8.24 -11.44 22.38
N LEU A 488 -8.55 -11.49 23.67
CA LEU A 488 -8.18 -12.59 24.56
C LEU A 488 -9.43 -13.37 24.88
N ILE A 489 -9.39 -14.66 24.60
CA ILE A 489 -10.48 -15.58 24.92
C ILE A 489 -10.02 -16.59 25.97
N ARG A 490 -10.93 -16.98 26.86
CA ARG A 490 -10.76 -18.12 27.75
C ARG A 490 -11.52 -19.29 27.16
N VAL A 491 -10.82 -20.36 26.87
CA VAL A 491 -11.41 -21.61 26.38
C VAL A 491 -11.52 -22.56 27.59
N HIS A 492 -12.69 -23.11 27.77
CA HIS A 492 -13.02 -24.09 28.80
C HIS A 492 -13.43 -25.41 28.15
N CYS A 493 -12.74 -26.48 28.51
CA CYS A 493 -13.02 -27.82 28.01
C CYS A 493 -13.52 -28.72 29.17
N PRO A 494 -14.70 -29.38 29.08
CA PRO A 494 -15.15 -30.30 30.10
C PRO A 494 -14.28 -31.56 30.20
N LEU A 495 -14.32 -32.24 31.37
CA LEU A 495 -13.48 -33.40 31.63
C LEU A 495 -13.75 -34.61 30.73
N ASP A 496 -14.95 -34.70 30.20
CA ASP A 496 -15.45 -35.73 29.29
C ASP A 496 -15.32 -35.36 27.80
N ALA A 497 -14.70 -34.20 27.50
CA ALA A 497 -14.43 -33.85 26.13
C ALA A 497 -13.61 -34.95 25.44
N GLN A 498 -14.14 -35.49 24.35
CA GLN A 498 -13.43 -36.44 23.49
C GLN A 498 -12.29 -35.70 22.77
N LEU A 499 -11.15 -35.58 23.43
CA LEU A 499 -9.91 -34.98 22.88
C LEU A 499 -9.13 -35.99 22.06
#